data_8c1165f07070a5818ae7f6f0be57f979
#
_entry.id   8c1165f07070a5818ae7f6f0be57f979
#
_cell.length_a   1.000
_cell.length_b   1.000
_cell.length_c   1.000
_cell.angle_alpha   90.00
_cell.angle_beta   90.00
_cell.angle_gamma   90.00
#
_symmetry.space_group_name_H-M   'P 1'
#
loop_
_entity.id
_entity.type
_entity.pdbx_description
1 polymer ?
#
loop_
_entity_poly.entity_id
_entity_poly.type
_entity_poly.pdbx_seq_one_letter_code
_entity_poly.pdbx_strand_id
1 'polypeptide(L)'
;MSSCITSIGTANPKYRTPQNDIYQFMSEAFGLDKNNASRLKVIYDNSGIEYRYSVLPDFGRETNHEWLLFRNSEDEHSFPGTANRMELYQQEAAGLALAAVESCLKGFDTELYSKITHLITVSCTGMYAPGIDINLVELLGLDHSVERTCINFMGCYGALN
;
A
#
# COMPACT_ATOMS: atom_id res chain seq x y z
N MET A 1 17.70 27.89 -11.48
CA MET A 1 16.44 27.78 -10.73
C MET A 1 16.67 26.80 -9.61
N SER A 2 16.26 27.12 -8.39
CA SER A 2 16.32 26.19 -7.26
C SER A 2 14.99 25.45 -7.15
N SER A 3 15.02 24.13 -6.97
CA SER A 3 13.84 23.32 -6.66
C SER A 3 13.71 23.21 -5.13
N CYS A 4 12.47 23.15 -4.64
CA CYS A 4 12.21 22.95 -3.21
C CYS A 4 11.02 21.99 -3.01
N ILE A 5 11.05 21.25 -1.92
CA ILE A 5 9.90 20.49 -1.43
C ILE A 5 9.03 21.48 -0.64
N THR A 6 7.80 21.70 -1.09
CA THR A 6 6.88 22.66 -0.47
C THR A 6 6.06 22.02 0.63
N SER A 7 5.67 20.76 0.47
CA SER A 7 4.86 20.01 1.45
C SER A 7 5.10 18.52 1.32
N ILE A 8 4.80 17.78 2.39
CA ILE A 8 4.78 16.32 2.44
C ILE A 8 3.49 15.91 3.13
N GLY A 9 2.74 14.98 2.55
CA GLY A 9 1.55 14.39 3.13
C GLY A 9 1.69 12.87 3.26
N THR A 10 1.03 12.31 4.25
CA THR A 10 1.01 10.87 4.49
C THR A 10 -0.41 10.39 4.76
N ALA A 11 -0.70 9.16 4.37
CA ALA A 11 -1.91 8.45 4.75
C ALA A 11 -1.58 7.00 5.10
N ASN A 12 -2.31 6.45 6.03
CA ASN A 12 -2.18 5.04 6.41
C ASN A 12 -3.47 4.30 6.07
N PRO A 13 -3.39 3.04 5.66
CA PRO A 13 -4.54 2.17 5.58
C PRO A 13 -5.26 2.01 6.92
N LYS A 14 -6.49 1.49 6.85
CA LYS A 14 -7.42 1.43 7.98
C LYS A 14 -6.93 0.58 9.16
N TYR A 15 -6.34 -0.58 8.87
CA TYR A 15 -6.01 -1.57 9.91
C TYR A 15 -4.57 -1.41 10.37
N ARG A 16 -4.41 -1.06 11.65
CA ARG A 16 -3.12 -0.97 12.34
C ARG A 16 -2.92 -2.24 13.15
N THR A 17 -1.89 -3.01 12.85
CA THR A 17 -1.62 -4.31 13.47
C THR A 17 -0.25 -4.31 14.16
N PRO A 18 -0.14 -4.79 15.41
CA PRO A 18 1.13 -5.00 16.08
C PRO A 18 2.02 -5.96 15.29
N GLN A 19 3.33 -5.71 15.28
CA GLN A 19 4.29 -6.53 14.55
C GLN A 19 4.27 -8.01 14.99
N ASN A 20 4.03 -8.26 16.29
CA ASN A 20 3.93 -9.62 16.81
C ASN A 20 2.71 -10.39 16.27
N ASP A 21 1.57 -9.71 16.10
CA ASP A 21 0.35 -10.35 15.57
C ASP A 21 0.55 -10.71 14.09
N ILE A 22 1.25 -9.84 13.34
CA ILE A 22 1.63 -10.13 11.95
C ILE A 22 2.58 -11.34 11.90
N TYR A 23 3.53 -11.44 12.84
CA TYR A 23 4.39 -12.61 12.95
C TYR A 23 3.58 -13.89 13.19
N GLN A 24 2.61 -13.87 14.11
CA GLN A 24 1.74 -15.01 14.40
C GLN A 24 0.94 -15.41 13.16
N PHE A 25 0.27 -14.43 12.53
CA PHE A 25 -0.44 -14.62 11.28
C PHE A 25 0.45 -15.27 10.20
N MET A 26 1.64 -14.74 9.98
CA MET A 26 2.55 -15.25 8.95
C MET A 26 3.02 -16.67 9.28
N SER A 27 3.28 -16.96 10.54
CA SER A 27 3.68 -18.30 10.98
C SER A 27 2.58 -19.33 10.74
N GLU A 28 1.34 -18.97 10.99
CA GLU A 28 0.17 -19.80 10.78
C GLU A 28 -0.15 -19.96 9.28
N ALA A 29 -0.26 -18.85 8.56
CA ALA A 29 -0.59 -18.84 7.13
C ALA A 29 0.42 -19.63 6.27
N PHE A 30 1.69 -19.65 6.66
CA PHE A 30 2.73 -20.41 5.97
C PHE A 30 2.96 -21.82 6.55
N GLY A 31 2.22 -22.23 7.58
CA GLY A 31 2.41 -23.53 8.22
C GLY A 31 3.86 -23.74 8.69
N LEU A 32 4.50 -22.71 9.25
CA LEU A 32 5.93 -22.77 9.58
C LEU A 32 6.21 -23.76 10.70
N ASP A 33 7.22 -24.61 10.51
CA ASP A 33 7.76 -25.41 11.58
C ASP A 33 8.46 -24.53 12.65
N LYS A 34 8.76 -25.12 13.82
CA LYS A 34 9.35 -24.40 14.97
C LYS A 34 10.64 -23.68 14.63
N ASN A 35 11.50 -24.25 13.76
CA ASN A 35 12.78 -23.67 13.41
C ASN A 35 12.60 -22.43 12.52
N ASN A 36 11.75 -22.55 11.49
CA ASN A 36 11.45 -21.45 10.57
C ASN A 36 10.65 -20.34 11.26
N ALA A 37 9.70 -20.68 12.12
CA ALA A 37 8.98 -19.71 12.96
C ALA A 37 9.95 -18.94 13.87
N SER A 38 10.91 -19.62 14.52
CA SER A 38 11.92 -18.96 15.35
C SER A 38 12.81 -18.00 14.56
N ARG A 39 13.22 -18.39 13.34
CA ARG A 39 14.02 -17.52 12.46
C ARG A 39 13.23 -16.29 12.03
N LEU A 40 11.97 -16.49 11.65
CA LEU A 40 11.06 -15.39 11.31
C LEU A 40 10.89 -14.44 12.47
N LYS A 41 10.72 -14.98 13.70
CA LYS A 41 10.57 -14.18 14.91
C LYS A 41 11.78 -13.26 15.15
N VAL A 42 12.99 -13.77 14.98
CA VAL A 42 14.21 -12.95 15.11
C VAL A 42 14.21 -11.77 14.15
N ILE A 43 13.75 -11.96 12.89
CA ILE A 43 13.65 -10.88 11.90
C ILE A 43 12.62 -9.85 12.36
N TYR A 44 11.46 -10.29 12.81
CA TYR A 44 10.39 -9.39 13.25
C TYR A 44 10.77 -8.60 14.49
N ASP A 45 11.37 -9.25 15.50
CA ASP A 45 11.79 -8.61 16.75
C ASP A 45 12.92 -7.58 16.53
N ASN A 46 13.82 -7.85 15.57
CA ASN A 46 14.95 -6.95 15.28
C ASN A 46 14.67 -5.92 14.16
N SER A 47 13.45 -5.89 13.61
CA SER A 47 13.09 -4.97 12.54
C SER A 47 12.99 -3.50 12.98
N GLY A 48 12.86 -3.25 14.29
CA GLY A 48 12.56 -1.92 14.83
C GLY A 48 11.15 -1.41 14.50
N ILE A 49 10.28 -2.27 13.95
CA ILE A 49 8.91 -1.93 13.56
C ILE A 49 7.96 -2.43 14.65
N GLU A 50 7.22 -1.53 15.27
CA GLU A 50 6.21 -1.88 16.29
C GLU A 50 4.86 -2.22 15.67
N TYR A 51 4.46 -1.50 14.64
CA TYR A 51 3.16 -1.63 13.98
C TYR A 51 3.30 -1.53 12.47
N ARG A 52 2.39 -2.21 11.76
CA ARG A 52 2.19 -2.03 10.32
C ARG A 52 0.75 -1.67 10.03
N TYR A 53 0.53 -1.03 8.90
CA TYR A 53 -0.80 -0.68 8.41
C TYR A 53 -1.12 -1.48 7.16
N SER A 54 -2.37 -1.91 7.05
CA SER A 54 -2.88 -2.68 5.90
C SER A 54 -4.30 -2.28 5.57
N VAL A 55 -4.66 -2.41 4.30
CA VAL A 55 -6.06 -2.37 3.85
C VAL A 55 -6.80 -3.65 4.24
N LEU A 56 -6.06 -4.73 4.50
CA LEU A 56 -6.58 -6.02 4.90
C LEU A 56 -6.72 -6.12 6.43
N PRO A 57 -7.85 -6.59 6.93
CA PRO A 57 -8.02 -6.92 8.34
C PRO A 57 -7.29 -8.21 8.74
N ASP A 58 -6.91 -9.04 7.78
CA ASP A 58 -6.42 -10.42 7.95
C ASP A 58 -5.28 -10.55 8.95
N PHE A 59 -4.34 -9.61 8.91
CA PHE A 59 -3.13 -9.65 9.74
C PHE A 59 -3.36 -9.47 11.23
N GLY A 60 -4.54 -8.98 11.65
CA GLY A 60 -4.89 -8.79 13.06
C GLY A 60 -5.94 -9.76 13.59
N ARG A 61 -6.31 -10.78 12.82
CA ARG A 61 -7.35 -11.74 13.19
C ARG A 61 -6.73 -13.02 13.74
N GLU A 62 -7.33 -13.53 14.83
CA GLU A 62 -6.84 -14.72 15.52
C GLU A 62 -7.16 -16.02 14.78
N THR A 63 -8.18 -16.00 13.90
CA THR A 63 -8.66 -17.22 13.24
C THR A 63 -8.69 -17.06 11.71
N ASN A 64 -8.24 -18.09 11.02
CA ASN A 64 -8.13 -18.10 9.56
C ASN A 64 -9.50 -18.03 8.82
N HIS A 65 -10.60 -18.45 9.44
CA HIS A 65 -11.93 -18.32 8.83
C HIS A 65 -12.46 -16.89 8.78
N GLU A 66 -11.83 -15.95 9.49
CA GLU A 66 -12.15 -14.53 9.44
C GLU A 66 -11.32 -13.76 8.40
N TRP A 67 -10.32 -14.40 7.80
CA TRP A 67 -9.46 -13.77 6.83
C TRP A 67 -10.21 -13.43 5.53
N LEU A 68 -9.97 -12.25 5.00
CA LEU A 68 -10.66 -11.75 3.81
C LEU A 68 -9.99 -12.22 2.52
N LEU A 69 -8.68 -12.02 2.42
CA LEU A 69 -7.88 -12.37 1.25
C LEU A 69 -7.24 -13.74 1.36
N PHE A 70 -6.83 -14.14 2.57
CA PHE A 70 -6.20 -15.42 2.84
C PHE A 70 -7.20 -16.50 3.21
N ARG A 71 -8.43 -16.40 2.72
CA ARG A 71 -9.46 -17.43 2.97
C ARG A 71 -8.95 -18.80 2.55
N ASN A 72 -9.18 -19.79 3.42
CA ASN A 72 -8.94 -21.19 3.10
C ASN A 72 -9.62 -21.57 1.77
N SER A 73 -8.83 -21.81 0.76
CA SER A 73 -9.18 -22.84 -0.20
C SER A 73 -9.01 -24.21 0.52
N GLU A 74 -9.71 -25.23 0.08
CA GLU A 74 -9.60 -26.60 0.61
C GLU A 74 -8.14 -27.16 0.55
N ASP A 75 -7.26 -26.46 -0.14
CA ASP A 75 -5.81 -26.66 -0.14
C ASP A 75 -5.17 -25.75 0.94
N GLU A 76 -4.66 -26.38 2.00
CA GLU A 76 -4.02 -25.74 3.18
C GLU A 76 -2.87 -24.76 2.87
N HIS A 77 -2.51 -24.54 1.59
CA HIS A 77 -1.39 -23.70 1.16
C HIS A 77 -1.75 -22.74 0.02
N SER A 78 -3.01 -22.46 -0.21
CA SER A 78 -3.42 -21.56 -1.29
C SER A 78 -3.33 -20.10 -0.88
N PHE A 79 -2.18 -19.51 -1.17
CA PHE A 79 -2.00 -18.06 -1.09
C PHE A 79 -2.81 -17.35 -2.18
N PRO A 80 -3.28 -16.11 -1.91
CA PRO A 80 -3.99 -15.33 -2.91
C PRO A 80 -3.11 -15.13 -4.15
N GLY A 81 -3.67 -15.49 -5.30
CA GLY A 81 -3.02 -15.34 -6.59
C GLY A 81 -2.77 -13.88 -6.95
N THR A 82 -2.01 -13.66 -8.03
CA THR A 82 -1.73 -12.31 -8.51
C THR A 82 -3.02 -11.56 -8.86
N ALA A 83 -3.99 -12.23 -9.48
CA ALA A 83 -5.27 -11.62 -9.85
C ALA A 83 -6.00 -11.02 -8.62
N ASN A 84 -6.17 -11.82 -7.56
CA ASN A 84 -6.84 -11.37 -6.34
C ASN A 84 -6.12 -10.17 -5.68
N ARG A 85 -4.79 -10.20 -5.68
CA ARG A 85 -3.99 -9.09 -5.13
C ARG A 85 -4.10 -7.82 -5.97
N MET A 86 -4.14 -7.95 -7.31
CA MET A 86 -4.30 -6.81 -8.20
C MET A 86 -5.71 -6.21 -8.13
N GLU A 87 -6.73 -7.04 -7.98
CA GLU A 87 -8.10 -6.58 -7.76
C GLU A 87 -8.22 -5.74 -6.48
N LEU A 88 -7.65 -6.24 -5.36
CA LEU A 88 -7.60 -5.48 -4.11
C LEU A 88 -6.81 -4.17 -4.27
N TYR A 89 -5.67 -4.23 -4.96
CA TYR A 89 -4.88 -3.03 -5.23
C TYR A 89 -5.68 -1.99 -6.03
N GLN A 90 -6.39 -2.40 -7.06
CA GLN A 90 -7.24 -1.52 -7.87
C GLN A 90 -8.35 -0.86 -7.03
N GLN A 91 -8.93 -1.60 -6.08
CA GLN A 91 -9.99 -1.09 -5.20
C GLN A 91 -9.49 -0.05 -4.20
N GLU A 92 -8.29 -0.23 -3.64
CA GLU A 92 -7.82 0.48 -2.46
C GLU A 92 -6.76 1.56 -2.74
N ALA A 93 -5.94 1.37 -3.79
CA ALA A 93 -4.73 2.20 -3.96
C ALA A 93 -5.05 3.66 -4.26
N ALA A 94 -6.04 3.93 -5.11
CA ALA A 94 -6.39 5.30 -5.50
C ALA A 94 -6.93 6.11 -4.31
N GLY A 95 -7.78 5.50 -3.47
CA GLY A 95 -8.31 6.14 -2.27
C GLY A 95 -7.22 6.47 -1.23
N LEU A 96 -6.28 5.55 -1.03
CA LEU A 96 -5.15 5.79 -0.13
C LEU A 96 -4.22 6.89 -0.65
N ALA A 97 -3.94 6.89 -1.95
CA ALA A 97 -3.12 7.92 -2.58
C ALA A 97 -3.80 9.29 -2.52
N LEU A 98 -5.11 9.36 -2.78
CA LEU A 98 -5.90 10.59 -2.63
C LEU A 98 -5.77 11.15 -1.22
N ALA A 99 -5.98 10.33 -0.19
CA ALA A 99 -5.86 10.77 1.20
C ALA A 99 -4.45 11.32 1.53
N ALA A 100 -3.39 10.75 0.96
CA ALA A 100 -2.03 11.27 1.11
C ALA A 100 -1.85 12.62 0.43
N VAL A 101 -2.40 12.80 -0.79
CA VAL A 101 -2.37 14.08 -1.51
C VAL A 101 -3.16 15.14 -0.77
N GLU A 102 -4.37 14.84 -0.31
CA GLU A 102 -5.17 15.76 0.48
C GLU A 102 -4.46 16.19 1.77
N SER A 103 -3.79 15.25 2.45
CA SER A 103 -2.94 15.54 3.60
C SER A 103 -1.78 16.48 3.23
N CYS A 104 -1.16 16.26 2.08
CA CYS A 104 -0.07 17.08 1.56
C CYS A 104 -0.51 18.51 1.23
N LEU A 105 -1.69 18.65 0.65
CA LEU A 105 -2.22 19.94 0.18
C LEU A 105 -3.07 20.66 1.23
N LYS A 106 -3.21 20.08 2.41
CA LYS A 106 -3.99 20.68 3.49
C LYS A 106 -3.45 22.07 3.86
N GLY A 107 -4.32 23.07 3.74
CA GLY A 107 -3.98 24.47 4.05
C GLY A 107 -3.48 25.29 2.87
N PHE A 108 -3.35 24.68 1.71
CA PHE A 108 -3.14 25.41 0.46
C PHE A 108 -4.47 25.84 -0.15
N ASP A 109 -4.43 26.89 -0.98
CA ASP A 109 -5.57 27.35 -1.76
C ASP A 109 -5.96 26.29 -2.81
N THR A 110 -7.25 26.16 -3.07
CA THR A 110 -7.80 25.27 -4.11
C THR A 110 -7.29 25.62 -5.52
N GLU A 111 -6.88 26.87 -5.76
CA GLU A 111 -6.20 27.24 -7.00
C GLU A 111 -4.91 26.46 -7.28
N LEU A 112 -4.31 25.84 -6.24
CA LEU A 112 -3.08 25.06 -6.42
C LEU A 112 -3.29 23.86 -7.35
N TYR A 113 -4.47 23.25 -7.30
CA TYR A 113 -4.79 22.09 -8.16
C TYR A 113 -4.67 22.43 -9.66
N SER A 114 -5.06 23.63 -10.07
CA SER A 114 -4.93 24.09 -11.46
C SER A 114 -3.47 24.42 -11.87
N LYS A 115 -2.57 24.48 -10.91
CA LYS A 115 -1.13 24.77 -11.13
C LYS A 115 -0.27 23.51 -11.14
N ILE A 116 -0.86 22.34 -10.87
CA ILE A 116 -0.16 21.06 -10.92
C ILE A 116 0.06 20.70 -12.40
N THR A 117 1.32 20.61 -12.79
CA THR A 117 1.72 20.31 -14.17
C THR A 117 2.19 18.87 -14.35
N HIS A 118 2.65 18.22 -13.28
CA HIS A 118 3.21 16.86 -13.32
C HIS A 118 2.63 16.02 -12.18
N LEU A 119 2.24 14.81 -12.48
CA LEU A 119 1.84 13.77 -11.53
C LEU A 119 2.75 12.57 -11.69
N ILE A 120 3.54 12.26 -10.66
CA ILE A 120 4.41 11.10 -10.65
C ILE A 120 3.87 10.10 -9.64
N THR A 121 3.52 8.90 -10.09
CA THR A 121 3.09 7.81 -9.22
C THR A 121 4.17 6.72 -9.17
N VAL A 122 4.41 6.21 -7.97
CA VAL A 122 5.37 5.13 -7.75
C VAL A 122 4.67 3.95 -7.08
N SER A 123 4.72 2.78 -7.72
CA SER A 123 4.17 1.54 -7.19
C SER A 123 5.17 0.40 -7.34
N CYS A 124 5.34 -0.39 -6.27
CA CYS A 124 6.30 -1.49 -6.30
C CYS A 124 5.81 -2.64 -7.19
N THR A 125 4.67 -3.24 -6.88
CA THR A 125 4.14 -4.45 -7.54
C THR A 125 2.69 -4.33 -8.00
N GLY A 126 1.97 -3.31 -7.52
CA GLY A 126 0.57 -3.09 -7.90
C GLY A 126 0.46 -2.38 -9.24
N MET A 127 -0.42 -2.89 -10.10
CA MET A 127 -0.75 -2.26 -11.38
C MET A 127 -2.13 -2.69 -11.85
N TYR A 128 -2.77 -1.82 -12.61
CA TYR A 128 -4.02 -2.09 -13.31
C TYR A 128 -4.21 -1.08 -14.44
N ALA A 129 -5.16 -1.32 -15.33
CA ALA A 129 -5.55 -0.37 -16.37
C ALA A 129 -6.94 0.21 -16.05
N PRO A 130 -7.17 1.54 -16.23
CA PRO A 130 -6.28 2.50 -16.89
C PRO A 130 -5.08 2.94 -16.05
N GLY A 131 -5.09 2.82 -14.71
CA GLY A 131 -3.97 3.09 -13.82
C GLY A 131 -4.31 4.08 -12.71
N ILE A 132 -3.52 4.02 -11.64
CA ILE A 132 -3.70 4.88 -10.46
C ILE A 132 -3.54 6.37 -10.79
N ASP A 133 -2.67 6.69 -11.73
CA ASP A 133 -2.42 8.05 -12.20
C ASP A 133 -3.67 8.68 -12.84
N ILE A 134 -4.41 7.92 -13.67
CA ILE A 134 -5.66 8.38 -14.27
C ILE A 134 -6.73 8.57 -13.21
N ASN A 135 -6.88 7.60 -12.29
CA ASN A 135 -7.84 7.75 -11.20
C ASN A 135 -7.53 8.97 -10.33
N LEU A 136 -6.26 9.28 -10.06
CA LEU A 136 -5.89 10.47 -9.29
C LEU A 136 -6.18 11.77 -10.04
N VAL A 137 -5.98 11.83 -11.35
CA VAL A 137 -6.37 13.00 -12.16
C VAL A 137 -7.87 13.28 -12.01
N GLU A 138 -8.70 12.25 -12.14
CA GLU A 138 -10.15 12.38 -11.99
C GLU A 138 -10.57 12.74 -10.56
N LEU A 139 -10.04 12.04 -9.55
CA LEU A 139 -10.40 12.25 -8.15
C LEU A 139 -9.98 13.62 -7.62
N LEU A 140 -8.84 14.14 -8.09
CA LEU A 140 -8.32 15.45 -7.69
C LEU A 140 -8.85 16.59 -8.58
N GLY A 141 -9.55 16.28 -9.67
CA GLY A 141 -10.02 17.26 -10.64
C GLY A 141 -8.87 18.03 -11.32
N LEU A 142 -7.75 17.34 -11.59
CA LEU A 142 -6.61 17.95 -12.28
C LEU A 142 -6.93 18.17 -13.76
N ASP A 143 -6.24 19.12 -14.38
CA ASP A 143 -6.32 19.33 -15.80
C ASP A 143 -5.86 18.06 -16.56
N HIS A 144 -6.60 17.66 -17.58
CA HIS A 144 -6.29 16.47 -18.39
C HIS A 144 -4.97 16.59 -19.18
N SER A 145 -4.40 17.80 -19.28
CA SER A 145 -3.10 18.06 -19.88
C SER A 145 -1.91 17.80 -18.91
N VAL A 146 -2.19 17.46 -17.63
CA VAL A 146 -1.13 17.16 -16.66
C VAL A 146 -0.22 16.03 -17.18
N GLU A 147 1.08 16.25 -17.14
CA GLU A 147 2.05 15.24 -17.53
C GLU A 147 2.10 14.14 -16.46
N ARG A 148 1.93 12.88 -16.88
CA ARG A 148 1.86 11.73 -15.98
C ARG A 148 3.02 10.77 -16.19
N THR A 149 3.67 10.40 -15.09
CA THR A 149 4.75 9.41 -15.10
C THR A 149 4.45 8.32 -14.08
N CYS A 150 4.36 7.07 -14.52
CA CYS A 150 4.17 5.91 -13.65
C CYS A 150 5.49 5.14 -13.54
N ILE A 151 6.02 5.04 -12.32
CA ILE A 151 7.21 4.26 -11.99
C ILE A 151 6.75 2.97 -11.30
N ASN A 152 6.78 1.86 -12.05
CA ASN A 152 6.32 0.56 -11.57
C ASN A 152 7.46 -0.45 -11.55
N PHE A 153 7.37 -1.46 -10.68
CA PHE A 153 8.29 -2.60 -10.58
C PHE A 153 9.76 -2.26 -10.22
N MET A 154 10.02 -1.05 -9.78
CA MET A 154 11.38 -0.61 -9.41
C MET A 154 11.76 -0.96 -7.97
N GLY A 155 10.85 -1.54 -7.20
CA GLY A 155 11.06 -1.75 -5.77
C GLY A 155 10.86 -0.46 -4.95
N CYS A 156 11.08 -0.56 -3.64
CA CYS A 156 10.80 0.55 -2.70
C CYS A 156 11.67 1.78 -2.95
N TYR A 157 12.86 1.63 -3.52
CA TYR A 157 13.76 2.75 -3.85
C TYR A 157 13.26 3.61 -5.02
N GLY A 158 12.32 3.12 -5.82
CA GLY A 158 11.72 3.91 -6.91
C GLY A 158 11.14 5.24 -6.47
N ALA A 159 10.71 5.34 -5.21
CA ALA A 159 10.22 6.59 -4.63
C ALA A 159 11.32 7.63 -4.33
N LEU A 160 12.60 7.25 -4.38
CA LEU A 160 13.72 8.13 -4.13
C LEU A 160 14.33 8.70 -5.42
N ASN A 161 13.96 8.18 -6.58
CA ASN A 161 14.42 8.60 -7.89
C ASN A 161 13.47 9.59 -8.54
#